data_234aba388b2462e1ccf0057eaf7b21fe
#
_entry.id   234aba388b2462e1ccf0057eaf7b21fe
#
_cell.length_a   1.000
_cell.length_b   1.000
_cell.length_c   1.000
_cell.angle_alpha   90.00
_cell.angle_beta   90.00
_cell.angle_gamma   90.00
#
_symmetry.space_group_name_H-M   'P 1'
#
loop_
_entity.id
_entity.type
_entity.pdbx_description
1 polymer ?
#
loop_
_entity_poly.entity_id
_entity_poly.type
_entity_poly.pdbx_seq_one_letter_code
_entity_poly.pdbx_strand_id
1 'polypeptide(L)'
;GLKVLRKVEAIVREEMDAAGSHEILFPALLPREPYEDTNRWSEYGDNLFRLKDRKGADMLLGPTHEEMFTLAVKDLFTSYKDLPISLYQVQTKYRDEARPRAGLLRVREFVMKDAYSFDIDDEGLERSYLIMREAYQRVFERLGLDIVIAKADAGAMGGSRSEEFLHPTPVGEDTFALSPAGYAANVEAVTTVAGEALDSEAIAALPLARDIETPGATTIDALVTFLNENAPREDSRAWGAVDTLKALVYIEKTPEGEESPLLIMIPGDRQADDKRLETALAPNEVRPFTEEDFEKYPAVKKGYIGPQGWGLDANGYRLLLDPRAVDGTTWVTGANREGAHALGVVAGRDFVGDGFAEVAEVRDGDPSPDGSGPLTLTRGMEMGHIFQLGRKYAEALGLKVLDENGKQQVVTMGSYGIGVTRAVAAIAETYHDDKGLAWPRAVAPLDVHVLATGKNQEVFEKAEEIAAALEAEGFDVLYDDRPKVSPGVKFKDAELLGLPTTVVVGRGLEKGVVEVRDRQSGESREVPVANALAEILEDLRG
;
A
#
# COMPACT_ATOMS: atom_id res chain seq x y z
N GLY A 1 -19.94 13.46 5.66
CA GLY A 1 -19.50 12.15 5.13
C GLY A 1 -20.11 11.83 3.77
N LEU A 2 -21.43 11.55 3.70
CA LEU A 2 -22.04 11.07 2.43
C LEU A 2 -21.92 12.06 1.26
N LYS A 3 -22.12 13.36 1.49
CA LYS A 3 -21.96 14.37 0.42
C LYS A 3 -20.51 14.43 -0.08
N VAL A 4 -19.52 14.35 0.82
CA VAL A 4 -18.10 14.27 0.45
C VAL A 4 -17.83 13.01 -0.37
N LEU A 5 -18.31 11.84 0.09
CA LEU A 5 -18.17 10.57 -0.64
C LEU A 5 -18.69 10.69 -2.08
N ARG A 6 -19.89 11.26 -2.27
CA ARG A 6 -20.47 11.45 -3.61
C ARG A 6 -19.66 12.38 -4.50
N LYS A 7 -19.05 13.44 -3.95
CA LYS A 7 -18.14 14.32 -4.70
C LYS A 7 -16.84 13.60 -5.08
N VAL A 8 -16.27 12.80 -4.17
CA VAL A 8 -15.11 11.95 -4.48
C VAL A 8 -15.46 10.94 -5.58
N GLU A 9 -16.60 10.25 -5.48
CA GLU A 9 -17.09 9.34 -6.51
C GLU A 9 -17.29 10.03 -7.87
N ALA A 10 -17.81 11.26 -7.89
CA ALA A 10 -18.00 12.02 -9.12
C ALA A 10 -16.66 12.32 -9.80
N ILE A 11 -15.67 12.82 -9.06
CA ILE A 11 -14.31 13.08 -9.57
C ILE A 11 -13.69 11.80 -10.14
N VAL A 12 -13.83 10.67 -9.43
CA VAL A 12 -13.31 9.38 -9.90
C VAL A 12 -13.99 8.94 -11.20
N ARG A 13 -15.32 9.07 -11.32
CA ARG A 13 -16.06 8.74 -12.55
C ARG A 13 -15.62 9.59 -13.73
N GLU A 14 -15.54 10.90 -13.53
CA GLU A 14 -15.11 11.84 -14.57
C GLU A 14 -13.73 11.48 -15.15
N GLU A 15 -12.78 11.11 -14.30
CA GLU A 15 -11.44 10.72 -14.76
C GLU A 15 -11.42 9.33 -15.39
N MET A 16 -12.26 8.39 -14.94
CA MET A 16 -12.39 7.07 -15.59
C MET A 16 -13.04 7.20 -16.96
N ASP A 17 -14.09 7.99 -17.10
CA ASP A 17 -14.77 8.26 -18.37
C ASP A 17 -13.81 8.98 -19.34
N ALA A 18 -13.04 9.97 -18.86
CA ALA A 18 -12.03 10.67 -19.64
C ALA A 18 -10.87 9.75 -20.08
N ALA A 19 -10.57 8.69 -19.31
CA ALA A 19 -9.62 7.65 -19.68
C ALA A 19 -10.17 6.61 -20.66
N GLY A 20 -11.44 6.74 -21.08
CA GLY A 20 -12.09 5.83 -22.03
C GLY A 20 -12.64 4.54 -21.41
N SER A 21 -12.79 4.49 -20.09
CA SER A 21 -13.43 3.37 -19.42
C SER A 21 -14.95 3.50 -19.40
N HIS A 22 -15.67 2.37 -19.37
CA HIS A 22 -17.12 2.34 -19.32
C HIS A 22 -17.61 1.82 -17.96
N GLU A 23 -18.53 2.57 -17.33
CA GLU A 23 -19.11 2.16 -16.05
C GLU A 23 -20.12 1.01 -16.22
N ILE A 24 -19.94 -0.04 -15.43
CA ILE A 24 -20.87 -1.15 -15.29
C ILE A 24 -21.05 -1.44 -13.81
N LEU A 25 -21.99 -2.32 -13.43
CA LEU A 25 -22.20 -2.67 -12.03
C LEU A 25 -22.54 -4.16 -11.91
N PHE A 26 -21.72 -4.88 -11.15
CA PHE A 26 -21.97 -6.27 -10.75
C PHE A 26 -22.63 -6.35 -9.37
N PRO A 27 -23.31 -7.48 -9.05
CA PRO A 27 -23.71 -7.77 -7.69
C PRO A 27 -22.52 -7.88 -6.73
N ALA A 28 -22.74 -7.58 -5.45
CA ALA A 28 -21.77 -7.83 -4.39
C ALA A 28 -21.85 -9.27 -3.86
N LEU A 29 -23.01 -9.93 -4.00
CA LEU A 29 -23.21 -11.34 -3.66
C LEU A 29 -22.87 -12.20 -4.88
N LEU A 30 -21.84 -13.02 -4.77
CA LEU A 30 -21.21 -13.72 -5.89
C LEU A 30 -21.21 -15.24 -5.68
N PRO A 31 -21.26 -16.03 -6.78
CA PRO A 31 -21.13 -17.48 -6.72
C PRO A 31 -19.69 -17.89 -6.43
N ARG A 32 -19.51 -19.07 -5.84
CA ARG A 32 -18.20 -19.65 -5.48
C ARG A 32 -17.37 -20.06 -6.70
N GLU A 33 -18.01 -20.65 -7.71
CA GLU A 33 -17.36 -21.37 -8.80
C GLU A 33 -16.29 -20.55 -9.53
N PRO A 34 -16.51 -19.28 -9.95
CA PRO A 34 -15.46 -18.49 -10.60
C PRO A 34 -14.23 -18.28 -9.73
N TYR A 35 -14.42 -18.19 -8.41
CA TYR A 35 -13.33 -18.00 -7.45
C TYR A 35 -12.57 -19.30 -7.16
N GLU A 36 -13.19 -20.44 -7.35
CA GLU A 36 -12.50 -21.75 -7.35
C GLU A 36 -11.63 -21.92 -8.59
N ASP A 37 -12.17 -21.59 -9.77
CA ASP A 37 -11.46 -21.69 -11.05
C ASP A 37 -10.16 -20.85 -11.06
N THR A 38 -10.12 -19.77 -10.30
CA THR A 38 -8.95 -18.89 -10.13
C THR A 38 -8.12 -19.22 -8.88
N ASN A 39 -8.45 -20.23 -8.10
CA ASN A 39 -7.91 -20.60 -6.78
C ASN A 39 -8.15 -19.57 -5.67
N ARG A 40 -8.80 -18.44 -5.95
CA ARG A 40 -8.97 -17.34 -4.98
C ARG A 40 -9.95 -17.67 -3.87
N TRP A 41 -10.82 -18.66 -4.04
CA TRP A 41 -11.64 -19.18 -2.95
C TRP A 41 -10.80 -19.69 -1.77
N SER A 42 -9.64 -20.27 -2.02
CA SER A 42 -8.70 -20.76 -1.01
C SER A 42 -7.65 -19.70 -0.65
N GLU A 43 -7.06 -19.02 -1.63
CA GLU A 43 -5.98 -18.05 -1.45
C GLU A 43 -6.39 -16.84 -0.59
N TYR A 44 -7.65 -16.40 -0.62
CA TYR A 44 -8.15 -15.33 0.25
C TYR A 44 -8.21 -15.72 1.74
N GLY A 45 -8.14 -16.99 2.07
CA GLY A 45 -8.17 -17.47 3.45
C GLY A 45 -9.39 -16.95 4.23
N ASP A 46 -9.15 -16.52 5.45
CA ASP A 46 -10.18 -16.01 6.37
C ASP A 46 -10.68 -14.60 6.03
N ASN A 47 -9.99 -13.88 5.12
CA ASN A 47 -10.44 -12.56 4.68
C ASN A 47 -11.68 -12.60 3.77
N LEU A 48 -12.10 -13.78 3.30
CA LEU A 48 -13.26 -13.95 2.45
C LEU A 48 -14.53 -14.20 3.26
N PHE A 49 -15.53 -13.32 3.17
CA PHE A 49 -16.87 -13.59 3.71
C PHE A 49 -17.57 -14.67 2.90
N ARG A 50 -17.71 -15.86 3.46
CA ARG A 50 -18.39 -17.02 2.88
C ARG A 50 -19.76 -17.20 3.51
N LEU A 51 -20.75 -17.53 2.69
CA LEU A 51 -22.13 -17.76 3.13
C LEU A 51 -22.77 -18.86 2.28
N LYS A 52 -23.93 -19.33 2.70
CA LYS A 52 -24.75 -20.28 1.95
C LYS A 52 -26.10 -19.68 1.63
N ASP A 53 -26.58 -19.93 0.42
CA ASP A 53 -27.96 -19.61 0.07
C ASP A 53 -28.95 -20.60 0.77
N ARG A 54 -30.26 -20.35 0.61
CA ARG A 54 -31.28 -21.22 1.23
C ARG A 54 -31.30 -22.66 0.68
N LYS A 55 -30.63 -22.93 -0.45
CA LYS A 55 -30.50 -24.26 -1.06
C LYS A 55 -29.18 -24.94 -0.67
N GLY A 56 -28.31 -24.24 0.07
CA GLY A 56 -27.02 -24.74 0.52
C GLY A 56 -25.86 -24.50 -0.45
N ALA A 57 -26.07 -23.75 -1.55
CA ALA A 57 -25.00 -23.35 -2.45
C ALA A 57 -24.06 -22.36 -1.77
N ASP A 58 -22.76 -22.54 -1.96
CA ASP A 58 -21.74 -21.64 -1.43
C ASP A 58 -21.70 -20.34 -2.24
N MET A 59 -21.66 -19.24 -1.51
CA MET A 59 -21.60 -17.88 -2.03
C MET A 59 -20.51 -17.10 -1.29
N LEU A 60 -20.13 -15.95 -1.83
CA LEU A 60 -19.24 -15.00 -1.16
C LEU A 60 -19.75 -13.56 -1.31
N LEU A 61 -19.33 -12.68 -0.41
CA LEU A 61 -19.40 -11.24 -0.62
C LEU A 61 -18.12 -10.81 -1.33
N GLY A 62 -18.26 -10.09 -2.46
CA GLY A 62 -17.16 -9.76 -3.35
C GLY A 62 -16.05 -8.92 -2.70
N PRO A 63 -14.82 -9.45 -2.53
CA PRO A 63 -13.67 -8.66 -2.09
C PRO A 63 -13.08 -7.83 -3.22
N THR A 64 -13.27 -8.27 -4.45
CA THR A 64 -12.89 -7.68 -5.75
C THR A 64 -13.60 -8.47 -6.85
N HIS A 65 -13.53 -8.08 -8.13
CA HIS A 65 -14.40 -8.62 -9.17
C HIS A 65 -13.67 -9.03 -10.47
N GLU A 66 -12.39 -9.38 -10.42
CA GLU A 66 -11.62 -9.82 -11.60
C GLU A 66 -12.35 -10.92 -12.36
N GLU A 67 -12.87 -11.92 -11.65
CA GLU A 67 -13.57 -13.06 -12.19
C GLU A 67 -14.84 -12.65 -12.95
N MET A 68 -15.62 -11.76 -12.35
CA MET A 68 -16.91 -11.35 -12.92
C MET A 68 -16.72 -10.50 -14.19
N PHE A 69 -15.74 -9.60 -14.18
CA PHE A 69 -15.41 -8.81 -15.38
C PHE A 69 -14.84 -9.70 -16.50
N THR A 70 -14.00 -10.66 -16.16
CA THR A 70 -13.44 -11.63 -17.13
C THR A 70 -14.55 -12.45 -17.80
N LEU A 71 -15.50 -12.96 -17.02
CA LEU A 71 -16.64 -13.73 -17.55
C LEU A 71 -17.56 -12.87 -18.42
N ALA A 72 -17.84 -11.63 -18.02
CA ALA A 72 -18.66 -10.73 -18.83
C ALA A 72 -18.01 -10.42 -20.18
N VAL A 73 -16.70 -10.14 -20.20
CA VAL A 73 -15.95 -9.88 -21.45
C VAL A 73 -15.93 -11.13 -22.31
N LYS A 74 -15.69 -12.33 -21.73
CA LYS A 74 -15.72 -13.62 -22.44
C LYS A 74 -17.03 -13.85 -23.17
N ASP A 75 -18.15 -13.50 -22.54
CA ASP A 75 -19.48 -13.74 -23.11
C ASP A 75 -19.90 -12.70 -24.16
N LEU A 76 -19.31 -11.48 -24.11
CA LEU A 76 -19.70 -10.36 -24.96
C LEU A 76 -18.77 -10.14 -26.16
N PHE A 77 -17.48 -10.47 -26.05
CA PHE A 77 -16.48 -10.13 -27.05
C PHE A 77 -15.76 -11.37 -27.59
N THR A 78 -15.61 -11.44 -28.90
CA THR A 78 -15.05 -12.64 -29.58
C THR A 78 -13.93 -12.31 -30.55
N SER A 79 -13.65 -11.03 -30.81
CA SER A 79 -12.69 -10.59 -31.83
C SER A 79 -11.67 -9.59 -31.25
N TYR A 80 -10.43 -9.64 -31.75
CA TYR A 80 -9.42 -8.63 -31.46
C TYR A 80 -9.87 -7.19 -31.78
N LYS A 81 -10.86 -7.02 -32.65
CA LYS A 81 -11.42 -5.72 -33.02
C LYS A 81 -12.25 -5.09 -31.90
N ASP A 82 -12.66 -5.89 -30.95
CA ASP A 82 -13.42 -5.44 -29.78
C ASP A 82 -12.47 -4.90 -28.69
N LEU A 83 -11.16 -5.12 -28.84
CA LEU A 83 -10.13 -4.74 -27.86
C LEU A 83 -9.27 -3.56 -28.39
N PRO A 84 -8.68 -2.73 -27.52
CA PRO A 84 -8.77 -2.80 -26.06
C PRO A 84 -10.14 -2.38 -25.53
N ILE A 85 -10.53 -2.94 -24.39
CA ILE A 85 -11.71 -2.47 -23.65
C ILE A 85 -11.33 -2.25 -22.19
N SER A 86 -11.82 -1.16 -21.61
CA SER A 86 -11.69 -0.86 -20.20
C SER A 86 -13.06 -0.67 -19.59
N LEU A 87 -13.31 -1.40 -18.50
CA LEU A 87 -14.57 -1.40 -17.78
C LEU A 87 -14.29 -1.08 -16.30
N TYR A 88 -15.19 -0.33 -15.64
CA TYR A 88 -15.07 -0.06 -14.21
C TYR A 88 -16.41 -0.10 -13.49
N GLN A 89 -16.35 -0.19 -12.18
CA GLN A 89 -17.49 0.02 -11.29
C GLN A 89 -17.09 0.81 -10.06
N VAL A 90 -18.07 1.46 -9.44
CA VAL A 90 -17.97 1.97 -8.07
C VAL A 90 -18.92 1.12 -7.23
N GLN A 91 -18.34 0.21 -6.43
CA GLN A 91 -19.08 -0.85 -5.76
C GLN A 91 -18.57 -1.08 -4.33
N THR A 92 -19.46 -1.46 -3.46
CA THR A 92 -19.11 -1.94 -2.11
C THR A 92 -18.34 -3.25 -2.18
N LYS A 93 -17.23 -3.31 -1.47
CA LYS A 93 -16.40 -4.50 -1.27
C LYS A 93 -16.46 -4.96 0.17
N TYR A 94 -16.22 -6.26 0.36
CA TYR A 94 -16.29 -6.92 1.65
C TYR A 94 -15.02 -7.74 1.88
N ARG A 95 -14.33 -7.47 3.00
CA ARG A 95 -13.18 -8.25 3.44
C ARG A 95 -13.31 -8.49 4.93
N ASP A 96 -13.20 -9.73 5.40
CA ASP A 96 -13.30 -10.05 6.84
C ASP A 96 -11.99 -9.69 7.55
N GLU A 97 -11.72 -8.39 7.57
CA GLU A 97 -10.54 -7.79 8.15
C GLU A 97 -10.44 -8.14 9.64
N ALA A 98 -9.33 -8.79 10.02
CA ALA A 98 -9.09 -9.25 11.38
C ALA A 98 -8.99 -8.09 12.38
N ARG A 99 -8.47 -6.92 11.95
CA ARG A 99 -8.21 -5.76 12.81
C ARG A 99 -8.73 -4.45 12.17
N PRO A 100 -10.06 -4.25 12.07
CA PRO A 100 -10.62 -2.98 11.64
C PRO A 100 -10.15 -1.85 12.55
N ARG A 101 -9.80 -0.70 11.98
CA ARG A 101 -9.29 0.45 12.76
C ARG A 101 -9.40 1.77 12.01
N ALA A 102 -9.23 2.88 12.76
CA ALA A 102 -9.13 4.23 12.23
C ALA A 102 -10.33 4.65 11.34
N GLY A 103 -11.56 4.42 11.82
CA GLY A 103 -12.78 4.85 11.15
C GLY A 103 -12.94 4.23 9.75
N LEU A 104 -12.79 5.02 8.69
CA LEU A 104 -12.92 4.56 7.30
C LEU A 104 -11.61 4.10 6.66
N LEU A 105 -10.49 4.10 7.37
CA LEU A 105 -9.19 3.73 6.80
C LEU A 105 -9.07 2.23 6.58
N ARG A 106 -9.50 1.42 7.57
CA ARG A 106 -9.46 -0.05 7.49
C ARG A 106 -10.72 -0.66 8.07
N VAL A 107 -11.58 -1.13 7.19
CA VAL A 107 -12.93 -1.59 7.51
C VAL A 107 -13.27 -2.87 6.74
N ARG A 108 -14.36 -3.55 7.15
CA ARG A 108 -14.84 -4.78 6.52
C ARG A 108 -15.75 -4.54 5.32
N GLU A 109 -16.36 -3.37 5.25
CA GLU A 109 -17.23 -2.93 4.16
C GLU A 109 -16.81 -1.54 3.70
N PHE A 110 -16.47 -1.36 2.44
CA PHE A 110 -15.97 -0.11 1.89
C PHE A 110 -16.32 0.04 0.41
N VAL A 111 -16.42 1.28 -0.06
CA VAL A 111 -16.62 1.57 -1.47
C VAL A 111 -15.27 1.65 -2.17
N MET A 112 -15.14 0.89 -3.25
CA MET A 112 -13.99 0.89 -4.14
C MET A 112 -14.43 1.23 -5.55
N LYS A 113 -13.64 2.02 -6.27
CA LYS A 113 -13.64 2.01 -7.71
C LYS A 113 -12.65 0.93 -8.15
N ASP A 114 -13.13 -0.07 -8.83
CA ASP A 114 -12.30 -1.08 -9.46
C ASP A 114 -12.54 -1.07 -10.97
N ALA A 115 -11.44 -0.99 -11.72
CA ALA A 115 -11.43 -1.00 -13.18
C ALA A 115 -10.55 -2.14 -13.69
N TYR A 116 -10.85 -2.61 -14.89
CA TYR A 116 -10.18 -3.72 -15.54
C TYR A 116 -10.00 -3.41 -17.00
N SER A 117 -8.78 -3.55 -17.52
CA SER A 117 -8.51 -3.49 -18.94
C SER A 117 -8.31 -4.88 -19.52
N PHE A 118 -8.70 -5.04 -20.78
CA PHE A 118 -8.57 -6.26 -21.56
C PHE A 118 -7.91 -5.90 -22.89
N ASP A 119 -6.75 -6.49 -23.12
CA ASP A 119 -5.88 -6.16 -24.24
C ASP A 119 -5.48 -7.43 -24.99
N ILE A 120 -5.19 -7.31 -26.30
CA ILE A 120 -4.83 -8.46 -27.12
C ILE A 120 -3.43 -8.98 -26.81
N ASP A 121 -2.53 -8.11 -26.37
CA ASP A 121 -1.12 -8.39 -26.11
C ASP A 121 -0.55 -7.53 -24.97
N ASP A 122 0.69 -7.82 -24.61
CA ASP A 122 1.36 -7.15 -23.48
C ASP A 122 1.71 -5.68 -23.79
N GLU A 123 1.88 -5.32 -25.07
CA GLU A 123 2.06 -3.93 -25.50
C GLU A 123 0.75 -3.12 -25.32
N GLY A 124 -0.39 -3.74 -25.63
CA GLY A 124 -1.71 -3.17 -25.33
C GLY A 124 -1.91 -2.97 -23.84
N LEU A 125 -1.59 -3.99 -23.04
CA LEU A 125 -1.66 -3.90 -21.59
C LEU A 125 -0.80 -2.76 -21.03
N GLU A 126 0.42 -2.58 -21.51
CA GLU A 126 1.28 -1.47 -21.09
C GLU A 126 0.63 -0.11 -21.39
N ARG A 127 0.03 0.06 -22.58
CA ARG A 127 -0.69 1.30 -22.92
C ARG A 127 -1.88 1.55 -21.99
N SER A 128 -2.70 0.54 -21.76
CA SER A 128 -3.85 0.63 -20.84
C SER A 128 -3.42 0.95 -19.42
N TYR A 129 -2.34 0.33 -18.95
CA TYR A 129 -1.75 0.57 -17.65
C TYR A 129 -1.28 2.03 -17.47
N LEU A 130 -0.58 2.58 -18.45
CA LEU A 130 -0.10 3.97 -18.42
C LEU A 130 -1.26 4.98 -18.45
N ILE A 131 -2.31 4.74 -19.25
CA ILE A 131 -3.52 5.57 -19.27
C ILE A 131 -4.17 5.61 -17.88
N MET A 132 -4.31 4.46 -17.22
CA MET A 132 -4.88 4.39 -15.86
C MET A 132 -3.98 5.04 -14.82
N ARG A 133 -2.66 4.86 -14.95
CA ARG A 133 -1.68 5.51 -14.07
C ARG A 133 -1.81 7.03 -14.10
N GLU A 134 -1.91 7.62 -15.27
CA GLU A 134 -2.10 9.06 -15.46
C GLU A 134 -3.48 9.53 -14.96
N ALA A 135 -4.54 8.75 -15.20
CA ALA A 135 -5.87 9.05 -14.69
C ALA A 135 -5.89 9.10 -13.15
N TYR A 136 -5.20 8.17 -12.48
CA TYR A 136 -5.07 8.16 -11.02
C TYR A 136 -4.33 9.38 -10.49
N GLN A 137 -3.27 9.83 -11.15
CA GLN A 137 -2.57 11.06 -10.78
C GLN A 137 -3.53 12.25 -10.79
N ARG A 138 -4.34 12.39 -11.86
CA ARG A 138 -5.34 13.46 -11.95
C ARG A 138 -6.45 13.34 -10.88
N VAL A 139 -6.91 12.12 -10.59
CA VAL A 139 -7.88 11.90 -9.49
C VAL A 139 -7.34 12.46 -8.19
N PHE A 140 -6.14 12.06 -7.78
CA PHE A 140 -5.60 12.46 -6.48
C PHE A 140 -5.20 13.95 -6.44
N GLU A 141 -4.71 14.51 -7.54
CA GLU A 141 -4.48 15.94 -7.67
C GLU A 141 -5.78 16.75 -7.45
N ARG A 142 -6.88 16.34 -8.10
CA ARG A 142 -8.20 16.97 -7.94
C ARG A 142 -8.79 16.78 -6.54
N LEU A 143 -8.44 15.71 -5.85
CA LEU A 143 -8.80 15.47 -4.45
C LEU A 143 -7.95 16.26 -3.47
N GLY A 144 -6.87 16.90 -3.93
CA GLY A 144 -5.92 17.65 -3.09
C GLY A 144 -5.01 16.73 -2.27
N LEU A 145 -4.75 15.52 -2.71
CA LEU A 145 -3.90 14.55 -2.02
C LEU A 145 -2.54 14.43 -2.72
N ASP A 146 -1.47 14.74 -2.01
CA ASP A 146 -0.10 14.46 -2.46
C ASP A 146 0.10 12.94 -2.52
N ILE A 147 0.62 12.45 -3.64
CA ILE A 147 0.80 11.02 -3.88
C ILE A 147 2.22 10.73 -4.33
N VAL A 148 2.77 9.68 -3.75
CA VAL A 148 3.97 9.00 -4.23
C VAL A 148 3.56 7.69 -4.91
N ILE A 149 4.01 7.49 -6.14
CA ILE A 149 3.79 6.23 -6.86
C ILE A 149 4.98 5.32 -6.56
N ALA A 150 4.74 4.28 -5.78
CA ALA A 150 5.74 3.35 -5.32
C ALA A 150 5.61 1.99 -6.04
N LYS A 151 6.74 1.37 -6.37
CA LYS A 151 6.76 -0.03 -6.79
C LYS A 151 6.22 -0.90 -5.66
N ALA A 152 5.39 -1.87 -5.99
CA ALA A 152 4.77 -2.77 -5.05
C ALA A 152 4.93 -4.23 -5.48
N ASP A 153 4.71 -5.15 -4.56
CA ASP A 153 4.55 -6.56 -4.86
C ASP A 153 3.12 -6.86 -5.29
N ALA A 154 2.93 -7.73 -6.28
CA ALA A 154 1.60 -8.06 -6.80
C ALA A 154 0.84 -9.05 -5.89
N GLY A 155 1.52 -9.73 -4.98
CA GLY A 155 0.95 -10.68 -4.02
C GLY A 155 0.05 -11.73 -4.66
N ALA A 156 -1.05 -12.07 -3.98
CA ALA A 156 -2.05 -13.04 -4.45
C ALA A 156 -2.78 -12.62 -5.74
N MET A 157 -2.76 -11.32 -6.10
CA MET A 157 -3.32 -10.84 -7.38
C MET A 157 -2.56 -11.43 -8.56
N GLY A 158 -1.24 -11.58 -8.41
CA GLY A 158 -0.34 -12.04 -9.47
C GLY A 158 -0.05 -10.95 -10.50
N GLY A 159 0.75 -11.29 -11.50
CA GLY A 159 1.14 -10.37 -12.57
C GLY A 159 2.62 -10.01 -12.53
N SER A 160 3.04 -9.18 -13.50
CA SER A 160 4.44 -8.84 -13.73
C SER A 160 4.86 -7.47 -13.18
N ARG A 161 3.89 -6.60 -12.89
CA ARG A 161 4.12 -5.24 -12.40
C ARG A 161 2.98 -4.74 -11.55
N SER A 162 3.32 -4.03 -10.50
CA SER A 162 2.38 -3.43 -9.57
C SER A 162 2.93 -2.11 -9.04
N GLU A 163 2.06 -1.10 -8.94
CA GLU A 163 2.38 0.22 -8.36
C GLU A 163 1.26 0.66 -7.43
N GLU A 164 1.64 1.12 -6.25
CA GLU A 164 0.74 1.75 -5.27
C GLU A 164 0.83 3.26 -5.30
N PHE A 165 -0.31 3.90 -5.13
CA PHE A 165 -0.45 5.34 -4.96
C PHE A 165 -0.56 5.63 -3.47
N LEU A 166 0.55 6.04 -2.87
CA LEU A 166 0.70 6.23 -1.43
C LEU A 166 0.60 7.71 -1.06
N HIS A 167 -0.31 8.05 -0.17
CA HIS A 167 -0.36 9.37 0.44
C HIS A 167 0.57 9.41 1.67
N PRO A 168 1.67 10.20 1.65
CA PRO A 168 2.57 10.32 2.79
C PRO A 168 1.86 10.90 4.00
N THR A 169 1.76 10.13 5.08
CA THR A 169 1.11 10.57 6.32
C THR A 169 1.55 9.74 7.51
N PRO A 170 1.75 10.35 8.70
CA PRO A 170 2.12 9.62 9.92
C PRO A 170 1.10 8.56 10.36
N VAL A 171 -0.18 8.73 9.98
CA VAL A 171 -1.25 7.76 10.29
C VAL A 171 -1.35 6.63 9.27
N GLY A 172 -0.51 6.65 8.23
CA GLY A 172 -0.44 5.60 7.20
C GLY A 172 -0.10 4.23 7.79
N GLU A 173 -0.52 3.18 7.11
CA GLU A 173 -0.32 1.79 7.56
C GLU A 173 0.93 1.16 6.94
N ASP A 174 1.31 1.60 5.74
CA ASP A 174 2.42 1.05 4.99
C ASP A 174 3.69 1.86 5.20
N THR A 175 4.83 1.18 5.11
CA THR A 175 6.14 1.82 5.09
C THR A 175 6.72 1.65 3.71
N PHE A 176 7.20 2.75 3.14
CA PHE A 176 7.84 2.74 1.82
C PHE A 176 9.15 3.52 1.85
N ALA A 177 10.03 3.16 0.93
CA ALA A 177 11.35 3.74 0.80
C ALA A 177 11.37 4.77 -0.34
N LEU A 178 12.01 5.90 -0.10
CA LEU A 178 12.22 6.98 -1.05
C LEU A 178 13.70 7.28 -1.20
N SER A 179 14.15 7.65 -2.40
CA SER A 179 15.45 8.28 -2.62
C SER A 179 15.30 9.75 -3.04
N PRO A 180 16.35 10.58 -2.88
CA PRO A 180 16.33 11.98 -3.29
C PRO A 180 16.08 12.21 -4.78
N ALA A 181 16.42 11.24 -5.64
CA ALA A 181 16.27 11.36 -7.10
C ALA A 181 15.04 10.60 -7.64
N GLY A 182 14.10 10.17 -6.77
CA GLY A 182 12.76 9.75 -7.18
C GLY A 182 12.50 8.24 -7.21
N TYR A 183 13.44 7.40 -6.72
CA TYR A 183 13.09 6.00 -6.45
C TYR A 183 12.03 5.94 -5.34
N ALA A 184 10.99 5.12 -5.56
CA ALA A 184 9.97 4.84 -4.56
C ALA A 184 9.52 3.38 -4.66
N ALA A 185 9.48 2.69 -3.52
CA ALA A 185 9.00 1.31 -3.43
C ALA A 185 8.50 1.00 -2.02
N ASN A 186 7.49 0.14 -1.90
CA ASN A 186 7.18 -0.49 -0.62
C ASN A 186 8.37 -1.29 -0.12
N VAL A 187 8.55 -1.40 1.19
CA VAL A 187 9.73 -2.08 1.75
C VAL A 187 9.88 -3.52 1.25
N GLU A 188 8.78 -4.24 1.03
CA GLU A 188 8.77 -5.59 0.48
C GLU A 188 9.19 -5.65 -1.00
N ALA A 189 9.07 -4.57 -1.75
CA ALA A 189 9.46 -4.45 -3.16
C ALA A 189 10.84 -3.83 -3.37
N VAL A 190 11.54 -3.44 -2.30
CA VAL A 190 12.92 -2.95 -2.38
C VAL A 190 13.87 -4.11 -2.58
N THR A 191 14.64 -4.09 -3.67
CA THR A 191 15.72 -5.05 -3.87
C THR A 191 16.99 -4.57 -3.18
N THR A 192 17.70 -5.49 -2.54
CA THR A 192 18.95 -5.19 -1.83
C THR A 192 20.08 -4.94 -2.81
N VAL A 193 20.81 -3.85 -2.61
CA VAL A 193 22.06 -3.62 -3.37
C VAL A 193 23.16 -4.51 -2.78
N ALA A 194 23.51 -5.53 -3.56
CA ALA A 194 24.63 -6.43 -3.24
C ALA A 194 25.98 -5.80 -3.63
N GLY A 195 27.06 -6.22 -2.97
CA GLY A 195 28.41 -5.94 -3.43
C GLY A 195 28.75 -6.69 -4.73
N GLU A 196 29.90 -6.38 -5.30
CA GLU A 196 30.41 -7.16 -6.44
C GLU A 196 30.92 -8.52 -5.96
N ALA A 197 30.51 -9.59 -6.63
CA ALA A 197 31.04 -10.92 -6.38
C ALA A 197 32.49 -11.03 -6.84
N LEU A 198 33.35 -11.70 -6.06
CA LEU A 198 34.69 -12.00 -6.46
C LEU A 198 34.74 -13.24 -7.37
N ASP A 199 35.74 -13.29 -8.24
CA ASP A 199 36.01 -14.50 -9.02
C ASP A 199 36.63 -15.63 -8.17
N SER A 200 36.68 -16.84 -8.69
CA SER A 200 37.14 -18.01 -7.98
C SER A 200 38.64 -17.94 -7.60
N GLU A 201 39.47 -17.23 -8.34
CA GLU A 201 40.90 -17.05 -8.03
C GLU A 201 41.07 -16.08 -6.84
N ALA A 202 40.34 -14.97 -6.84
CA ALA A 202 40.33 -14.03 -5.73
C ALA A 202 39.74 -14.66 -4.45
N ILE A 203 38.66 -15.44 -4.55
CA ILE A 203 38.05 -16.18 -3.44
C ILE A 203 39.06 -17.18 -2.84
N ALA A 204 39.76 -17.93 -3.69
CA ALA A 204 40.75 -18.92 -3.23
C ALA A 204 41.96 -18.26 -2.51
N ALA A 205 42.28 -17.01 -2.82
CA ALA A 205 43.34 -16.25 -2.17
C ALA A 205 42.95 -15.69 -0.79
N LEU A 206 41.67 -15.67 -0.43
CA LEU A 206 41.22 -15.19 0.87
C LEU A 206 41.68 -16.11 2.02
N PRO A 207 41.95 -15.56 3.23
CA PRO A 207 42.31 -16.35 4.41
C PRO A 207 41.30 -17.46 4.68
N LEU A 208 41.82 -18.60 5.16
CA LEU A 208 40.93 -19.72 5.55
C LEU A 208 40.14 -19.39 6.80
N ALA A 209 38.91 -19.87 6.85
CA ALA A 209 38.06 -19.78 8.04
C ALA A 209 38.70 -20.50 9.23
N ARG A 210 38.50 -20.00 10.44
CA ARG A 210 38.96 -20.61 11.67
C ARG A 210 37.93 -20.55 12.76
N ASP A 211 37.78 -21.62 13.51
CA ASP A 211 36.91 -21.66 14.68
C ASP A 211 37.53 -20.91 15.86
N ILE A 212 36.64 -20.36 16.69
CA ILE A 212 36.98 -19.73 17.96
C ILE A 212 35.99 -20.15 19.03
N GLU A 213 36.46 -20.52 20.22
CA GLU A 213 35.59 -20.80 21.35
C GLU A 213 34.98 -19.50 21.89
N THR A 214 33.66 -19.46 21.96
CA THR A 214 32.86 -18.29 22.37
C THR A 214 31.78 -18.69 23.36
N PRO A 215 32.16 -19.23 24.53
CA PRO A 215 31.19 -19.78 25.47
C PRO A 215 30.19 -18.71 25.92
N GLY A 216 28.88 -19.02 25.81
CA GLY A 216 27.79 -18.12 26.21
C GLY A 216 27.48 -16.97 25.25
N ALA A 217 28.22 -16.82 24.14
CA ALA A 217 27.95 -15.80 23.13
C ALA A 217 26.85 -16.25 22.15
N THR A 218 25.61 -16.31 22.59
CA THR A 218 24.46 -16.79 21.80
C THR A 218 23.71 -15.68 21.06
N THR A 219 24.10 -14.43 21.26
CA THR A 219 23.55 -13.25 20.57
C THR A 219 24.62 -12.50 19.81
N ILE A 220 24.25 -11.73 18.80
CA ILE A 220 25.20 -10.93 18.01
C ILE A 220 25.97 -9.94 18.91
N ASP A 221 25.31 -9.26 19.82
CA ASP A 221 25.94 -8.29 20.72
C ASP A 221 26.96 -8.96 21.66
N ALA A 222 26.62 -10.14 22.22
CA ALA A 222 27.54 -10.91 23.04
C ALA A 222 28.74 -11.41 22.25
N LEU A 223 28.50 -11.86 21.00
CA LEU A 223 29.58 -12.30 20.09
C LEU A 223 30.51 -11.13 19.74
N VAL A 224 29.97 -9.99 19.33
CA VAL A 224 30.75 -8.80 18.97
C VAL A 224 31.58 -8.31 20.17
N THR A 225 31.00 -8.28 21.38
CA THR A 225 31.69 -7.92 22.61
C THR A 225 32.84 -8.88 22.87
N PHE A 226 32.58 -10.19 22.83
CA PHE A 226 33.60 -11.24 23.03
C PHE A 226 34.74 -11.10 22.04
N LEU A 227 34.46 -10.89 20.75
CA LEU A 227 35.49 -10.77 19.71
C LEU A 227 36.38 -9.54 19.89
N ASN A 228 35.80 -8.40 20.25
CA ASN A 228 36.59 -7.20 20.53
C ASN A 228 37.53 -7.34 21.70
N GLU A 229 37.17 -8.14 22.71
CA GLU A 229 37.98 -8.40 23.90
C GLU A 229 39.04 -9.50 23.66
N ASN A 230 38.71 -10.56 22.91
CA ASN A 230 39.51 -11.80 22.88
C ASN A 230 40.11 -12.13 21.51
N ALA A 231 39.63 -11.52 20.42
CA ALA A 231 40.10 -11.78 19.06
C ALA A 231 40.05 -10.50 18.20
N PRO A 232 40.78 -9.43 18.60
CA PRO A 232 40.76 -8.19 17.83
C PRO A 232 41.19 -8.39 16.39
N ARG A 233 40.68 -7.57 15.49
CA ARG A 233 41.03 -7.60 14.06
C ARG A 233 42.45 -7.12 13.81
N GLU A 234 43.09 -7.66 12.78
CA GLU A 234 44.45 -7.28 12.37
C GLU A 234 44.50 -5.83 11.84
N ASP A 235 43.42 -5.33 11.23
CA ASP A 235 43.28 -3.97 10.71
C ASP A 235 42.98 -2.92 11.81
N SER A 236 42.96 -3.31 13.07
CA SER A 236 42.67 -2.47 14.24
C SER A 236 41.25 -1.85 14.26
N ARG A 237 40.37 -2.16 13.31
CA ARG A 237 38.93 -1.80 13.36
C ARG A 237 38.23 -2.72 14.36
N ALA A 238 37.34 -2.18 15.16
CA ALA A 238 36.49 -2.99 16.02
C ALA A 238 35.53 -3.88 15.20
N TRP A 239 35.27 -5.08 15.70
CA TRP A 239 34.19 -5.90 15.19
C TRP A 239 32.86 -5.20 15.42
N GLY A 240 31.96 -5.26 14.45
CA GLY A 240 30.57 -4.80 14.53
C GLY A 240 29.59 -5.89 14.12
N ALA A 241 28.33 -5.70 14.42
CA ALA A 241 27.26 -6.62 13.99
C ALA A 241 27.23 -6.80 12.45
N VAL A 242 27.63 -5.79 11.70
CA VAL A 242 27.74 -5.81 10.23
C VAL A 242 28.77 -6.83 9.71
N ASP A 243 29.74 -7.24 10.54
CA ASP A 243 30.73 -8.25 10.19
C ASP A 243 30.25 -9.68 10.39
N THR A 244 29.06 -9.84 10.95
CA THR A 244 28.48 -11.15 11.31
C THR A 244 27.35 -11.54 10.37
N LEU A 245 27.22 -12.84 10.15
CA LEU A 245 26.12 -13.46 9.40
C LEU A 245 25.35 -14.39 10.35
N LYS A 246 24.08 -14.07 10.64
CA LYS A 246 23.25 -14.84 11.56
C LYS A 246 22.21 -15.68 10.84
N ALA A 247 21.89 -16.83 11.42
CA ALA A 247 20.86 -17.73 10.93
C ALA A 247 19.51 -17.40 11.57
N LEU A 248 18.49 -17.28 10.74
CA LEU A 248 17.08 -17.39 11.10
C LEU A 248 16.60 -18.79 10.74
N VAL A 249 15.88 -19.46 11.64
CA VAL A 249 15.42 -20.83 11.41
C VAL A 249 13.90 -20.89 11.46
N TYR A 250 13.34 -21.50 10.41
CA TYR A 250 11.90 -21.61 10.21
C TYR A 250 11.53 -23.05 9.83
N ILE A 251 10.28 -23.40 10.04
CA ILE A 251 9.61 -24.49 9.32
C ILE A 251 8.89 -23.85 8.14
N GLU A 252 9.26 -24.26 6.93
CA GLU A 252 8.58 -23.92 5.68
C GLU A 252 7.51 -24.97 5.40
N LYS A 253 6.31 -24.53 5.06
CA LYS A 253 5.18 -25.40 4.73
C LYS A 253 4.68 -25.08 3.33
N THR A 254 4.69 -26.07 2.46
CA THR A 254 4.17 -25.94 1.09
C THR A 254 2.63 -25.88 1.08
N PRO A 255 2.00 -25.40 -0.01
CA PRO A 255 0.54 -25.44 -0.18
C PRO A 255 -0.05 -26.84 -0.05
N GLU A 256 0.72 -27.89 -0.37
CA GLU A 256 0.35 -29.30 -0.23
C GLU A 256 0.43 -29.78 1.23
N GLY A 257 0.98 -28.97 2.14
CA GLY A 257 1.09 -29.24 3.56
C GLY A 257 2.37 -29.97 3.98
N GLU A 258 3.36 -30.07 3.11
CA GLU A 258 4.67 -30.64 3.45
C GLU A 258 5.48 -29.64 4.28
N GLU A 259 6.02 -30.08 5.42
CA GLU A 259 6.84 -29.27 6.30
C GLU A 259 8.31 -29.66 6.22
N SER A 260 9.20 -28.66 6.05
CA SER A 260 10.65 -28.84 6.03
C SER A 260 11.38 -27.70 6.75
N PRO A 261 12.60 -27.97 7.29
CA PRO A 261 13.39 -26.93 7.91
C PRO A 261 14.02 -26.00 6.87
N LEU A 262 13.94 -24.70 7.14
CA LEU A 262 14.50 -23.62 6.33
C LEU A 262 15.46 -22.78 7.18
N LEU A 263 16.68 -22.56 6.66
CA LEU A 263 17.64 -21.62 7.20
C LEU A 263 17.75 -20.41 6.29
N ILE A 264 17.71 -19.22 6.87
CA ILE A 264 17.93 -17.97 6.14
C ILE A 264 19.07 -17.22 6.82
N MET A 265 20.14 -16.94 6.07
CA MET A 265 21.30 -16.20 6.55
C MET A 265 21.14 -14.72 6.23
N ILE A 266 21.15 -13.87 7.25
CA ILE A 266 21.10 -12.40 7.08
C ILE A 266 22.26 -11.73 7.84
N PRO A 267 22.70 -10.52 7.45
CA PRO A 267 23.67 -9.76 8.22
C PRO A 267 23.24 -9.59 9.68
N GLY A 268 24.17 -9.71 10.61
CA GLY A 268 23.85 -9.69 12.04
C GLY A 268 23.30 -8.37 12.55
N ASP A 269 23.60 -7.27 11.86
CA ASP A 269 23.04 -5.95 12.16
C ASP A 269 21.58 -5.77 11.69
N ARG A 270 21.02 -6.68 10.90
CA ARG A 270 19.65 -6.61 10.36
C ARG A 270 18.67 -7.49 11.13
N GLN A 271 17.38 -7.13 11.09
CA GLN A 271 16.29 -7.99 11.52
C GLN A 271 15.54 -8.52 10.31
N ALA A 272 14.79 -9.63 10.49
CA ALA A 272 13.83 -10.04 9.48
C ALA A 272 12.66 -9.03 9.45
N ASP A 273 12.19 -8.73 8.26
CA ASP A 273 10.92 -8.05 8.04
C ASP A 273 9.87 -9.09 7.64
N ASP A 274 8.76 -9.14 8.38
CA ASP A 274 7.73 -10.17 8.19
C ASP A 274 7.10 -10.11 6.79
N LYS A 275 6.84 -8.91 6.25
CA LYS A 275 6.27 -8.76 4.91
C LYS A 275 7.26 -9.22 3.83
N ARG A 276 8.54 -8.85 3.97
CA ARG A 276 9.59 -9.30 3.05
C ARG A 276 9.75 -10.82 3.10
N LEU A 277 9.70 -11.41 4.30
CA LEU A 277 9.78 -12.85 4.49
C LEU A 277 8.62 -13.57 3.81
N GLU A 278 7.38 -13.12 4.03
CA GLU A 278 6.19 -13.66 3.38
C GLU A 278 6.28 -13.56 1.85
N THR A 279 6.65 -12.38 1.33
CA THR A 279 6.80 -12.16 -0.11
C THR A 279 7.88 -13.05 -0.72
N ALA A 280 9.06 -13.17 -0.07
CA ALA A 280 10.19 -13.93 -0.59
C ALA A 280 9.93 -15.44 -0.63
N LEU A 281 9.02 -15.95 0.19
CA LEU A 281 8.75 -17.38 0.33
C LEU A 281 7.39 -17.82 -0.26
N ALA A 282 6.58 -16.86 -0.72
CA ALA A 282 5.30 -17.18 -1.35
C ALA A 282 5.49 -18.20 -2.51
N PRO A 283 4.59 -19.19 -2.66
CA PRO A 283 3.33 -19.39 -1.93
C PRO A 283 3.45 -20.19 -0.62
N ASN A 284 4.66 -20.50 -0.15
CA ASN A 284 4.88 -21.30 1.06
C ASN A 284 4.66 -20.45 2.32
N GLU A 285 4.09 -21.06 3.34
CA GLU A 285 3.97 -20.47 4.68
C GLU A 285 5.22 -20.79 5.51
N VAL A 286 5.57 -19.89 6.43
CA VAL A 286 6.69 -20.12 7.35
C VAL A 286 6.32 -19.81 8.78
N ARG A 287 6.87 -20.57 9.71
CA ARG A 287 6.82 -20.29 11.14
C ARG A 287 8.20 -20.43 11.77
N PRO A 288 8.55 -19.60 12.77
CA PRO A 288 9.80 -19.79 13.51
C PRO A 288 9.88 -21.16 14.16
N PHE A 289 11.11 -21.68 14.36
CA PHE A 289 11.34 -22.87 15.15
C PHE A 289 10.85 -22.70 16.59
N THR A 290 10.16 -23.69 17.09
CA THR A 290 9.83 -23.88 18.50
C THR A 290 10.92 -24.69 19.21
N GLU A 291 10.85 -24.78 20.55
CA GLU A 291 11.78 -25.66 21.30
C GLU A 291 11.64 -27.13 20.87
N GLU A 292 10.43 -27.59 20.53
CA GLU A 292 10.18 -28.95 19.99
C GLU A 292 10.87 -29.17 18.64
N ASP A 293 10.91 -28.13 17.80
CA ASP A 293 11.63 -28.22 16.52
C ASP A 293 13.15 -28.35 16.74
N PHE A 294 13.72 -27.63 17.70
CA PHE A 294 15.15 -27.79 18.06
C PHE A 294 15.45 -29.21 18.61
N GLU A 295 14.52 -29.83 19.33
CA GLU A 295 14.64 -31.25 19.73
C GLU A 295 14.54 -32.21 18.54
N LYS A 296 13.63 -31.92 17.61
CA LYS A 296 13.43 -32.73 16.39
C LYS A 296 14.61 -32.64 15.42
N TYR A 297 15.24 -31.44 15.37
CA TYR A 297 16.36 -31.15 14.47
C TYR A 297 17.65 -30.83 15.25
N PRO A 298 18.28 -31.81 15.94
CA PRO A 298 19.37 -31.55 16.89
C PRO A 298 20.69 -31.07 16.25
N ALA A 299 20.80 -31.13 14.92
CA ALA A 299 21.91 -30.55 14.19
C ALA A 299 21.90 -29.00 14.26
N VAL A 300 20.73 -28.39 14.41
CA VAL A 300 20.54 -26.94 14.52
C VAL A 300 20.87 -26.48 15.94
N LYS A 301 22.07 -25.90 16.15
CA LYS A 301 22.57 -25.48 17.46
C LYS A 301 22.17 -24.04 17.77
N LYS A 302 21.07 -23.83 18.49
CA LYS A 302 20.53 -22.51 18.85
C LYS A 302 21.65 -21.59 19.38
N GLY A 303 21.82 -20.42 18.75
CA GLY A 303 22.83 -19.44 19.09
C GLY A 303 24.21 -19.67 18.44
N TYR A 304 24.43 -20.78 17.73
CA TYR A 304 25.72 -21.15 17.13
C TYR A 304 25.60 -21.69 15.70
N ILE A 305 24.54 -21.31 14.98
CA ILE A 305 24.26 -21.78 13.64
C ILE A 305 25.03 -20.96 12.62
N GLY A 306 25.81 -21.62 11.78
CA GLY A 306 26.49 -21.05 10.61
C GLY A 306 26.01 -21.69 9.32
N PRO A 307 26.35 -21.13 8.14
CA PRO A 307 25.86 -21.62 6.85
C PRO A 307 26.60 -22.86 6.35
N GLN A 308 27.75 -23.22 6.94
CA GLN A 308 28.58 -24.31 6.46
C GLN A 308 27.89 -25.68 6.63
N GLY A 309 27.90 -26.48 5.57
CA GLY A 309 27.35 -27.85 5.58
C GLY A 309 25.83 -27.94 5.54
N TRP A 310 25.14 -26.82 5.29
CA TRP A 310 23.72 -26.77 5.04
C TRP A 310 23.41 -26.61 3.55
N GLY A 311 22.25 -27.04 3.12
CA GLY A 311 21.74 -26.98 1.76
C GLY A 311 20.95 -28.24 1.40
N LEU A 312 20.07 -28.17 0.42
CA LEU A 312 19.23 -29.28 -0.03
C LEU A 312 20.10 -30.49 -0.43
N ASP A 313 21.16 -30.27 -1.16
CA ASP A 313 22.09 -31.33 -1.61
C ASP A 313 22.99 -31.85 -0.49
N ALA A 314 23.28 -31.00 0.53
CA ALA A 314 24.19 -31.37 1.60
C ALA A 314 23.52 -32.23 2.68
N ASN A 315 22.33 -31.86 3.13
CA ASN A 315 21.67 -32.51 4.26
C ASN A 315 20.11 -32.37 4.24
N GLY A 316 19.55 -31.90 3.13
CA GLY A 316 18.09 -31.77 2.97
C GLY A 316 17.46 -30.56 3.68
N TYR A 317 18.26 -29.63 4.21
CA TYR A 317 17.78 -28.38 4.76
C TYR A 317 17.94 -27.29 3.71
N ARG A 318 16.86 -26.58 3.39
CA ARG A 318 16.95 -25.45 2.48
C ARG A 318 17.71 -24.29 3.12
N LEU A 319 18.74 -23.78 2.43
CA LEU A 319 19.59 -22.66 2.87
C LEU A 319 19.41 -21.48 1.92
N LEU A 320 18.83 -20.39 2.39
CA LEU A 320 18.71 -19.14 1.65
C LEU A 320 19.66 -18.08 2.23
N LEU A 321 20.18 -17.24 1.35
CA LEU A 321 21.13 -16.17 1.70
C LEU A 321 20.52 -14.79 1.44
N ASP A 322 20.81 -13.84 2.32
CA ASP A 322 20.60 -12.42 2.02
C ASP A 322 21.45 -12.04 0.80
N PRO A 323 20.96 -11.22 -0.13
CA PRO A 323 21.71 -10.80 -1.31
C PRO A 323 23.06 -10.13 -1.02
N ARG A 324 23.29 -9.64 0.19
CA ARG A 324 24.59 -9.10 0.62
C ARG A 324 25.66 -10.17 0.83
N ALA A 325 25.26 -11.43 0.97
CA ALA A 325 26.17 -12.55 1.13
C ALA A 325 26.60 -13.14 -0.24
N VAL A 326 27.00 -12.28 -1.17
CA VAL A 326 27.52 -12.67 -2.48
C VAL A 326 28.89 -13.34 -2.37
N ASP A 327 29.28 -14.08 -3.39
CA ASP A 327 30.54 -14.80 -3.49
C ASP A 327 31.73 -13.89 -3.21
N GLY A 328 32.62 -14.32 -2.30
CA GLY A 328 33.79 -13.59 -1.85
C GLY A 328 33.59 -12.69 -0.62
N THR A 329 32.34 -12.49 -0.17
CA THR A 329 32.11 -11.80 1.11
C THR A 329 32.52 -12.66 2.28
N THR A 330 33.09 -12.01 3.31
CA THR A 330 33.72 -12.68 4.45
C THR A 330 32.96 -12.34 5.74
N TRP A 331 32.61 -13.37 6.51
CA TRP A 331 31.73 -13.25 7.64
C TRP A 331 32.24 -13.92 8.93
N VAL A 332 31.77 -13.44 10.07
CA VAL A 332 31.78 -14.18 11.33
C VAL A 332 30.40 -14.83 11.49
N THR A 333 30.36 -16.12 11.80
CA THR A 333 29.09 -16.86 11.91
C THR A 333 29.20 -18.01 12.92
N GLY A 334 28.13 -18.70 13.22
CA GLY A 334 28.20 -19.90 14.05
C GLY A 334 29.05 -21.01 13.43
N ALA A 335 29.66 -21.84 14.27
CA ALA A 335 30.47 -23.00 13.84
C ALA A 335 29.66 -24.32 13.85
N ASN A 336 28.33 -24.27 13.93
CA ASN A 336 27.41 -25.42 14.05
C ASN A 336 27.73 -26.33 15.26
N ARG A 337 28.40 -25.79 16.25
CA ARG A 337 28.85 -26.43 17.47
C ARG A 337 28.61 -25.50 18.67
N GLU A 338 28.03 -26.03 19.73
CA GLU A 338 27.79 -25.27 20.94
C GLU A 338 29.07 -24.63 21.47
N GLY A 339 28.99 -23.35 21.85
CA GLY A 339 30.09 -22.59 22.40
C GLY A 339 31.14 -22.14 21.38
N ALA A 340 30.89 -22.24 20.08
CA ALA A 340 31.88 -21.88 19.06
C ALA A 340 31.29 -21.08 17.88
N HIS A 341 32.10 -20.14 17.38
CA HIS A 341 31.87 -19.42 16.14
C HIS A 341 33.03 -19.60 15.18
N ALA A 342 32.84 -19.30 13.90
CA ALA A 342 33.84 -19.33 12.86
C ALA A 342 34.12 -17.92 12.34
N LEU A 343 35.38 -17.54 12.25
CA LEU A 343 35.89 -16.26 11.72
C LEU A 343 36.36 -16.47 10.30
N GLY A 344 36.08 -15.50 9.42
CA GLY A 344 36.62 -15.50 8.07
C GLY A 344 35.94 -16.51 7.14
N VAL A 345 34.67 -16.83 7.40
CA VAL A 345 33.87 -17.72 6.55
C VAL A 345 33.48 -16.99 5.26
N VAL A 346 33.87 -17.56 4.12
CA VAL A 346 33.72 -16.92 2.80
C VAL A 346 32.60 -17.56 2.00
N ALA A 347 31.66 -16.71 1.54
CA ALA A 347 30.61 -17.11 0.61
C ALA A 347 31.21 -17.56 -0.75
N GLY A 348 30.66 -18.58 -1.36
CA GLY A 348 31.14 -19.18 -2.60
C GLY A 348 32.33 -20.16 -2.41
N ARG A 349 32.96 -20.20 -1.21
CA ARG A 349 34.04 -21.15 -0.86
C ARG A 349 33.64 -22.07 0.29
N ASP A 350 33.27 -21.50 1.43
CA ASP A 350 33.00 -22.23 2.66
C ASP A 350 31.54 -22.60 2.81
N PHE A 351 30.66 -21.93 2.09
CA PHE A 351 29.25 -22.24 1.96
C PHE A 351 28.67 -21.72 0.64
N VAL A 352 27.62 -22.37 0.18
CA VAL A 352 26.80 -21.96 -0.97
C VAL A 352 25.33 -22.14 -0.57
N GLY A 353 24.49 -21.13 -0.82
CA GLY A 353 23.06 -21.23 -0.57
C GLY A 353 22.30 -21.90 -1.72
N ASP A 354 21.11 -22.42 -1.44
CA ASP A 354 20.17 -22.92 -2.46
C ASP A 354 19.49 -21.76 -3.24
N GLY A 355 19.72 -20.52 -2.83
CA GLY A 355 19.23 -19.29 -3.45
C GLY A 355 19.39 -18.07 -2.55
N PHE A 356 18.91 -16.93 -3.05
CA PHE A 356 18.84 -15.69 -2.31
C PHE A 356 17.41 -15.35 -1.90
N ALA A 357 17.26 -14.64 -0.77
CA ALA A 357 15.95 -14.18 -0.28
C ALA A 357 16.04 -12.76 0.30
N GLU A 358 15.16 -11.89 -0.13
CA GLU A 358 15.01 -10.50 0.31
C GLU A 358 14.24 -10.43 1.64
N VAL A 359 14.85 -10.88 2.74
CA VAL A 359 14.20 -11.02 4.05
C VAL A 359 14.61 -9.95 5.04
N ALA A 360 15.85 -9.46 4.94
CA ALA A 360 16.36 -8.45 5.86
C ALA A 360 15.63 -7.11 5.69
N GLU A 361 15.36 -6.44 6.81
CA GLU A 361 14.74 -5.12 6.84
C GLU A 361 15.50 -4.08 5.99
N VAL A 362 14.75 -3.17 5.38
CA VAL A 362 15.28 -1.96 4.74
C VAL A 362 15.41 -0.87 5.80
N ARG A 363 16.47 -0.07 5.74
CA ARG A 363 16.74 1.01 6.70
C ARG A 363 16.99 2.35 6.02
N ASP A 364 16.79 3.41 6.78
CA ASP A 364 17.29 4.74 6.40
C ASP A 364 18.79 4.70 6.11
N GLY A 365 19.18 5.28 4.98
CA GLY A 365 20.55 5.31 4.52
C GLY A 365 20.99 4.12 3.68
N ASP A 366 20.18 3.07 3.54
CA ASP A 366 20.48 1.99 2.58
C ASP A 366 20.58 2.54 1.15
N PRO A 367 21.46 2.02 0.30
CA PRO A 367 21.53 2.48 -1.08
C PRO A 367 20.27 2.08 -1.87
N SER A 368 19.76 3.00 -2.70
CA SER A 368 18.67 2.68 -3.60
C SER A 368 19.11 1.72 -4.71
N PRO A 369 18.26 0.79 -5.13
CA PRO A 369 18.60 -0.21 -6.16
C PRO A 369 18.96 0.39 -7.52
N ASP A 370 18.44 1.56 -7.85
CA ASP A 370 18.70 2.28 -9.10
C ASP A 370 19.86 3.27 -9.04
N GLY A 371 20.57 3.34 -7.89
CA GLY A 371 21.70 4.26 -7.68
C GLY A 371 21.28 5.71 -7.45
N SER A 372 20.01 6.02 -7.23
CA SER A 372 19.49 7.38 -7.07
C SER A 372 19.76 8.02 -5.69
N GLY A 373 20.54 7.35 -4.84
CA GLY A 373 20.98 7.87 -3.54
C GLY A 373 20.50 7.04 -2.35
N PRO A 374 20.74 7.50 -1.12
CA PRO A 374 20.32 6.77 0.07
C PRO A 374 18.81 6.80 0.22
N LEU A 375 18.26 5.69 0.72
CA LEU A 375 16.84 5.54 1.01
C LEU A 375 16.46 6.25 2.31
N THR A 376 15.25 6.79 2.34
CA THR A 376 14.56 7.28 3.53
C THR A 376 13.21 6.56 3.66
N LEU A 377 12.91 6.05 4.84
CA LEU A 377 11.65 5.37 5.11
C LEU A 377 10.57 6.38 5.52
N THR A 378 9.41 6.25 4.92
CA THR A 378 8.25 7.12 5.15
C THR A 378 7.01 6.26 5.34
N ARG A 379 6.10 6.72 6.21
CA ARG A 379 4.79 6.07 6.33
C ARG A 379 3.82 6.64 5.31
N GLY A 380 3.01 5.78 4.74
CA GLY A 380 2.01 6.14 3.75
C GLY A 380 0.69 5.38 3.92
N MET A 381 -0.33 5.97 3.32
CA MET A 381 -1.65 5.37 3.21
C MET A 381 -1.89 4.99 1.76
N GLU A 382 -2.14 3.72 1.49
CA GLU A 382 -2.49 3.23 0.16
C GLU A 382 -3.84 3.79 -0.27
N MET A 383 -3.83 4.63 -1.30
CA MET A 383 -5.02 5.27 -1.87
C MET A 383 -5.55 4.55 -3.10
N GLY A 384 -4.66 3.96 -3.85
CA GLY A 384 -4.96 3.19 -5.04
C GLY A 384 -3.82 2.23 -5.38
N HIS A 385 -4.16 1.20 -6.18
CA HIS A 385 -3.23 0.18 -6.60
C HIS A 385 -3.53 -0.21 -8.05
N ILE A 386 -2.51 -0.36 -8.86
CA ILE A 386 -2.63 -0.75 -10.26
C ILE A 386 -1.73 -1.94 -10.57
N PHE A 387 -2.24 -2.89 -11.38
CA PHE A 387 -1.60 -4.16 -11.66
C PHE A 387 -1.59 -4.47 -13.15
N GLN A 388 -0.50 -5.03 -13.63
CA GLN A 388 -0.46 -5.80 -14.87
C GLN A 388 -0.66 -7.27 -14.50
N LEU A 389 -1.89 -7.77 -14.53
CA LEU A 389 -2.24 -9.14 -14.14
C LEU A 389 -1.78 -10.18 -15.17
N GLY A 390 -1.59 -9.77 -16.43
CA GLY A 390 -1.28 -10.67 -17.51
C GLY A 390 -2.45 -11.58 -17.85
N ARG A 391 -2.21 -12.88 -18.00
CA ARG A 391 -3.20 -13.86 -18.52
C ARG A 391 -3.82 -14.75 -17.45
N LYS A 392 -3.43 -14.61 -16.17
CA LYS A 392 -3.86 -15.50 -15.06
C LYS A 392 -5.37 -15.77 -15.07
N TYR A 393 -6.18 -14.72 -15.05
CA TYR A 393 -7.65 -14.85 -14.98
C TYR A 393 -8.25 -15.26 -16.32
N ALA A 394 -7.73 -14.73 -17.43
CA ALA A 394 -8.20 -15.07 -18.76
C ALA A 394 -7.94 -16.55 -19.09
N GLU A 395 -6.81 -17.11 -18.68
CA GLU A 395 -6.49 -18.54 -18.85
C GLU A 395 -7.41 -19.41 -17.98
N ALA A 396 -7.52 -19.08 -16.69
CA ALA A 396 -8.33 -19.85 -15.74
C ALA A 396 -9.82 -19.90 -16.15
N LEU A 397 -10.36 -18.78 -16.60
CA LEU A 397 -11.79 -18.66 -16.98
C LEU A 397 -12.05 -18.86 -18.47
N GLY A 398 -11.00 -19.06 -19.28
CA GLY A 398 -11.10 -19.38 -20.70
C GLY A 398 -11.50 -18.20 -21.58
N LEU A 399 -11.09 -16.96 -21.24
CA LEU A 399 -11.30 -15.76 -22.05
C LEU A 399 -10.30 -15.73 -23.23
N LYS A 400 -10.81 -15.93 -24.44
CA LYS A 400 -10.06 -15.89 -25.69
C LYS A 400 -10.85 -15.14 -26.75
N VAL A 401 -10.14 -14.43 -27.61
CA VAL A 401 -10.69 -13.77 -28.79
C VAL A 401 -9.98 -14.26 -30.06
N LEU A 402 -10.59 -14.06 -31.21
CA LEU A 402 -9.95 -14.33 -32.51
C LEU A 402 -9.00 -13.19 -32.84
N ASP A 403 -7.75 -13.50 -33.17
CA ASP A 403 -6.79 -12.55 -33.71
C ASP A 403 -7.08 -12.21 -35.20
N GLU A 404 -6.25 -11.40 -35.84
CA GLU A 404 -6.38 -10.98 -37.23
C GLU A 404 -6.32 -12.16 -38.24
N ASN A 405 -5.73 -13.28 -37.84
CA ASN A 405 -5.59 -14.50 -38.63
C ASN A 405 -6.68 -15.54 -38.33
N GLY A 406 -7.65 -15.21 -37.47
CA GLY A 406 -8.71 -16.12 -37.02
C GLY A 406 -8.26 -17.18 -36.03
N LYS A 407 -7.10 -17.02 -35.39
CA LYS A 407 -6.59 -17.90 -34.35
C LYS A 407 -7.03 -17.41 -32.96
N GLN A 408 -7.35 -18.33 -32.08
CA GLN A 408 -7.66 -17.97 -30.70
C GLN A 408 -6.43 -17.47 -29.94
N GLN A 409 -6.56 -16.27 -29.36
CA GLN A 409 -5.57 -15.60 -28.53
C GLN A 409 -6.14 -15.40 -27.11
N VAL A 410 -5.37 -15.76 -26.08
CA VAL A 410 -5.72 -15.46 -24.68
C VAL A 410 -5.53 -13.97 -24.44
N VAL A 411 -6.53 -13.34 -23.88
CA VAL A 411 -6.53 -11.89 -23.55
C VAL A 411 -5.63 -11.63 -22.35
N THR A 412 -4.95 -10.49 -22.37
CA THR A 412 -4.17 -10.02 -21.21
C THR A 412 -4.92 -8.92 -20.47
N MET A 413 -4.73 -8.81 -19.14
CA MET A 413 -5.56 -8.01 -18.27
C MET A 413 -4.75 -7.09 -17.36
N GLY A 414 -5.29 -5.90 -17.10
CA GLY A 414 -4.91 -5.02 -16.00
C GLY A 414 -6.03 -4.89 -14.98
N SER A 415 -5.68 -4.59 -13.72
CA SER A 415 -6.61 -4.31 -12.63
C SER A 415 -6.20 -3.03 -11.91
N TYR A 416 -7.17 -2.17 -11.60
CA TYR A 416 -6.92 -0.81 -11.12
C TYR A 416 -7.92 -0.41 -10.05
N GLY A 417 -7.51 -0.34 -8.78
CA GLY A 417 -8.37 -0.06 -7.62
C GLY A 417 -8.11 1.30 -6.98
N ILE A 418 -9.17 2.00 -6.57
CA ILE A 418 -9.13 3.19 -5.70
C ILE A 418 -10.06 2.96 -4.51
N GLY A 419 -9.55 3.15 -3.29
CA GLY A 419 -10.35 3.12 -2.07
C GLY A 419 -11.13 4.42 -1.88
N VAL A 420 -12.36 4.51 -2.41
CA VAL A 420 -13.14 5.75 -2.44
C VAL A 420 -13.50 6.23 -1.03
N THR A 421 -13.96 5.34 -0.16
CA THR A 421 -14.24 5.67 1.25
C THR A 421 -12.96 5.99 2.02
N ARG A 422 -11.84 5.33 1.71
CA ARG A 422 -10.54 5.64 2.30
C ARG A 422 -10.08 7.04 1.88
N ALA A 423 -10.35 7.48 0.64
CA ALA A 423 -10.04 8.83 0.18
C ALA A 423 -10.75 9.91 1.01
N VAL A 424 -12.01 9.69 1.39
CA VAL A 424 -12.73 10.61 2.30
C VAL A 424 -12.01 10.76 3.65
N ALA A 425 -11.54 9.65 4.21
CA ALA A 425 -10.80 9.67 5.47
C ALA A 425 -9.43 10.36 5.32
N ALA A 426 -8.70 10.05 4.24
CA ALA A 426 -7.40 10.67 3.95
C ALA A 426 -7.50 12.20 3.80
N ILE A 427 -8.52 12.68 3.08
CA ILE A 427 -8.78 14.11 2.93
C ILE A 427 -9.08 14.74 4.30
N ALA A 428 -9.91 14.10 5.14
CA ALA A 428 -10.22 14.60 6.47
C ALA A 428 -8.99 14.63 7.40
N GLU A 429 -8.09 13.63 7.30
CA GLU A 429 -6.82 13.58 8.04
C GLU A 429 -5.80 14.61 7.53
N THR A 430 -5.85 14.97 6.26
CA THR A 430 -4.94 15.96 5.67
C THR A 430 -5.40 17.40 5.94
N TYR A 431 -6.72 17.62 5.84
CA TYR A 431 -7.32 18.95 5.90
C TYR A 431 -8.09 19.17 7.19
N HIS A 432 -7.36 19.32 8.30
CA HIS A 432 -7.89 19.70 9.60
C HIS A 432 -6.88 20.56 10.37
N ASP A 433 -7.37 21.21 11.41
CA ASP A 433 -6.57 21.91 12.42
C ASP A 433 -7.14 21.64 13.83
N ASP A 434 -6.61 22.30 14.85
CA ASP A 434 -7.07 22.18 16.24
C ASP A 434 -8.54 22.57 16.48
N LYS A 435 -9.18 23.25 15.50
CA LYS A 435 -10.56 23.71 15.57
C LYS A 435 -11.54 22.73 14.90
N GLY A 436 -11.10 21.99 13.89
CA GLY A 436 -11.93 21.05 13.14
C GLY A 436 -11.47 20.85 11.70
N LEU A 437 -12.40 20.40 10.84
CA LEU A 437 -12.13 20.14 9.43
C LEU A 437 -11.93 21.43 8.61
N ALA A 438 -11.23 21.30 7.49
CA ALA A 438 -10.99 22.39 6.52
C ALA A 438 -11.06 21.85 5.09
N TRP A 439 -12.23 21.40 4.65
CA TRP A 439 -12.41 20.70 3.37
C TRP A 439 -11.90 21.50 2.17
N PRO A 440 -11.17 20.85 1.24
CA PRO A 440 -10.93 21.43 -0.09
C PRO A 440 -12.25 21.70 -0.82
N ARG A 441 -12.34 22.79 -1.57
CA ARG A 441 -13.58 23.19 -2.29
C ARG A 441 -14.14 22.07 -3.17
N ALA A 442 -13.28 21.35 -3.89
CA ALA A 442 -13.69 20.28 -4.81
C ALA A 442 -14.52 19.18 -4.16
N VAL A 443 -14.29 18.91 -2.86
CA VAL A 443 -14.93 17.79 -2.13
C VAL A 443 -15.73 18.23 -0.90
N ALA A 444 -15.75 19.52 -0.60
CA ALA A 444 -16.50 20.05 0.54
C ALA A 444 -17.97 19.62 0.48
N PRO A 445 -18.59 19.24 1.61
CA PRO A 445 -19.97 18.73 1.61
C PRO A 445 -20.99 19.79 1.19
N LEU A 446 -20.67 21.07 1.37
CA LEU A 446 -21.40 22.26 0.96
C LEU A 446 -20.41 23.36 0.65
N ASP A 447 -20.78 24.33 -0.16
CA ASP A 447 -19.88 25.37 -0.65
C ASP A 447 -19.74 26.53 0.34
N VAL A 448 -20.85 26.90 0.99
CA VAL A 448 -20.93 28.08 1.86
C VAL A 448 -21.68 27.77 3.16
N HIS A 449 -21.20 28.31 4.27
CA HIS A 449 -21.88 28.33 5.56
C HIS A 449 -22.35 29.76 5.87
N VAL A 450 -23.63 30.03 5.86
CA VAL A 450 -24.20 31.32 6.23
C VAL A 450 -24.64 31.30 7.69
N LEU A 451 -24.04 32.15 8.53
CA LEU A 451 -24.30 32.27 9.96
C LEU A 451 -25.09 33.56 10.28
N ALA A 452 -26.32 33.41 10.77
CA ALA A 452 -27.03 34.52 11.41
C ALA A 452 -26.61 34.62 12.89
N THR A 453 -25.95 35.72 13.30
CA THR A 453 -25.40 35.89 14.65
C THR A 453 -26.03 37.07 15.36
N GLY A 454 -26.77 36.79 16.45
CA GLY A 454 -27.42 37.84 17.23
C GLY A 454 -28.87 37.53 17.58
N LYS A 455 -29.63 38.53 17.97
CA LYS A 455 -31.03 38.41 18.35
C LYS A 455 -31.98 39.28 17.48
N ASN A 456 -31.39 40.10 16.61
CA ASN A 456 -32.15 41.02 15.76
C ASN A 456 -32.75 40.27 14.57
N GLN A 457 -34.04 40.43 14.35
CA GLN A 457 -34.78 39.77 13.26
C GLN A 457 -34.20 40.12 11.89
N GLU A 458 -33.75 41.37 11.69
CA GLU A 458 -33.15 41.86 10.46
C GLU A 458 -31.88 41.08 10.06
N VAL A 459 -31.10 40.60 11.06
CA VAL A 459 -29.91 39.76 10.83
C VAL A 459 -30.30 38.42 10.19
N PHE A 460 -31.36 37.80 10.69
CA PHE A 460 -31.86 36.52 10.15
C PHE A 460 -32.46 36.69 8.75
N GLU A 461 -33.25 37.76 8.54
CA GLU A 461 -33.83 38.07 7.23
C GLU A 461 -32.74 38.32 6.16
N LYS A 462 -31.69 39.07 6.52
CA LYS A 462 -30.58 39.29 5.60
C LYS A 462 -29.73 38.05 5.34
N ALA A 463 -29.50 37.22 6.35
CA ALA A 463 -28.80 35.97 6.20
C ALA A 463 -29.56 34.98 5.29
N GLU A 464 -30.89 34.90 5.46
CA GLU A 464 -31.78 34.10 4.60
C GLU A 464 -31.78 34.59 3.15
N GLU A 465 -31.83 35.93 2.95
CA GLU A 465 -31.73 36.56 1.61
C GLU A 465 -30.42 36.17 0.90
N ILE A 466 -29.28 36.25 1.61
CA ILE A 466 -27.97 35.91 1.06
C ILE A 466 -27.92 34.40 0.76
N ALA A 467 -28.38 33.55 1.67
CA ALA A 467 -28.41 32.10 1.46
C ALA A 467 -29.25 31.72 0.24
N ALA A 468 -30.47 32.25 0.13
CA ALA A 468 -31.36 32.01 -1.01
C ALA A 468 -30.78 32.51 -2.34
N ALA A 469 -30.09 33.65 -2.32
CA ALA A 469 -29.43 34.20 -3.52
C ALA A 469 -28.28 33.29 -3.99
N LEU A 470 -27.47 32.75 -3.07
CA LEU A 470 -26.39 31.82 -3.39
C LEU A 470 -26.93 30.48 -3.92
N GLU A 471 -28.03 29.98 -3.33
CA GLU A 471 -28.70 28.78 -3.83
C GLU A 471 -29.27 28.98 -5.24
N ALA A 472 -29.83 30.16 -5.54
CA ALA A 472 -30.31 30.51 -6.87
C ALA A 472 -29.21 30.54 -7.95
N GLU A 473 -27.96 30.82 -7.54
CA GLU A 473 -26.76 30.75 -8.40
C GLU A 473 -26.16 29.33 -8.49
N GLY A 474 -26.78 28.33 -7.85
CA GLY A 474 -26.43 26.91 -7.95
C GLY A 474 -25.44 26.39 -6.93
N PHE A 475 -25.15 27.16 -5.87
CA PHE A 475 -24.25 26.72 -4.79
C PHE A 475 -25.01 25.98 -3.68
N ASP A 476 -24.36 24.97 -3.10
CA ASP A 476 -24.85 24.26 -1.91
C ASP A 476 -24.58 25.10 -0.64
N VAL A 477 -25.64 25.54 0.04
CA VAL A 477 -25.55 26.43 1.21
C VAL A 477 -25.99 25.71 2.49
N LEU A 478 -25.28 25.93 3.59
CA LEU A 478 -25.72 25.64 4.94
C LEU A 478 -26.10 26.96 5.62
N TYR A 479 -27.38 27.17 5.90
CA TYR A 479 -27.84 28.31 6.67
C TYR A 479 -28.06 27.93 8.15
N ASP A 480 -27.32 28.57 9.07
CA ASP A 480 -27.53 28.41 10.52
C ASP A 480 -28.53 29.46 11.03
N ASP A 481 -29.79 29.09 11.00
CA ASP A 481 -30.94 29.90 11.41
C ASP A 481 -31.30 29.78 12.91
N ARG A 482 -30.52 29.06 13.74
CA ARG A 482 -30.82 28.81 15.15
C ARG A 482 -30.87 30.10 16.00
N PRO A 483 -32.06 30.61 16.40
CA PRO A 483 -32.15 31.94 17.01
C PRO A 483 -31.72 32.01 18.48
N LYS A 484 -31.70 30.85 19.17
CA LYS A 484 -31.37 30.75 20.60
C LYS A 484 -29.97 30.25 20.89
N VAL A 485 -29.13 30.06 19.87
CA VAL A 485 -27.75 29.60 19.98
C VAL A 485 -26.82 30.80 19.98
N SER A 486 -25.86 30.82 20.90
CA SER A 486 -24.89 31.91 20.99
C SER A 486 -23.97 31.95 19.78
N PRO A 487 -23.51 33.16 19.36
CA PRO A 487 -22.56 33.29 18.25
C PRO A 487 -21.31 32.40 18.42
N GLY A 488 -20.76 32.30 19.63
CA GLY A 488 -19.58 31.48 19.92
C GLY A 488 -19.79 29.98 19.64
N VAL A 489 -20.99 29.44 19.87
CA VAL A 489 -21.32 28.06 19.51
C VAL A 489 -21.43 27.91 18.00
N LYS A 490 -22.10 28.83 17.32
CA LYS A 490 -22.21 28.79 15.85
C LYS A 490 -20.84 28.84 15.15
N PHE A 491 -19.91 29.67 15.65
CA PHE A 491 -18.54 29.71 15.13
C PHE A 491 -17.80 28.39 15.35
N LYS A 492 -17.91 27.81 16.55
CA LYS A 492 -17.30 26.50 16.83
C LYS A 492 -17.86 25.39 15.96
N ASP A 493 -19.18 25.39 15.75
CA ASP A 493 -19.83 24.42 14.85
C ASP A 493 -19.35 24.60 13.40
N ALA A 494 -19.21 25.85 12.94
CA ALA A 494 -18.72 26.15 11.60
C ALA A 494 -17.26 25.72 11.40
N GLU A 495 -16.39 26.00 12.39
CA GLU A 495 -14.99 25.55 12.38
C GLU A 495 -14.89 24.02 12.40
N LEU A 496 -15.72 23.35 13.23
CA LEU A 496 -15.76 21.88 13.30
C LEU A 496 -16.21 21.24 11.99
N LEU A 497 -17.24 21.80 11.33
CA LEU A 497 -17.76 21.33 10.04
C LEU A 497 -16.81 21.58 8.88
N GLY A 498 -16.08 22.70 8.93
CA GLY A 498 -14.97 23.00 8.01
C GLY A 498 -15.38 23.30 6.58
N LEU A 499 -16.53 23.97 6.34
CA LEU A 499 -16.91 24.43 5.00
C LEU A 499 -15.95 25.51 4.49
N PRO A 500 -15.60 25.54 3.21
CA PRO A 500 -14.55 26.40 2.67
C PRO A 500 -14.82 27.90 2.91
N THR A 501 -16.07 28.34 2.72
CA THR A 501 -16.47 29.74 2.88
C THR A 501 -17.52 29.89 3.97
N THR A 502 -17.30 30.81 4.90
CA THR A 502 -18.29 31.18 5.92
C THR A 502 -18.67 32.64 5.78
N VAL A 503 -19.98 32.90 5.65
CA VAL A 503 -20.56 34.27 5.60
C VAL A 503 -21.24 34.54 6.93
N VAL A 504 -20.77 35.58 7.65
CA VAL A 504 -21.32 35.94 8.96
C VAL A 504 -22.15 37.20 8.83
N VAL A 505 -23.43 37.06 9.06
CA VAL A 505 -24.36 38.22 9.21
C VAL A 505 -24.59 38.47 10.69
N GLY A 506 -24.17 39.62 11.18
CA GLY A 506 -24.21 39.91 12.61
C GLY A 506 -24.13 41.42 12.89
N ARG A 507 -23.35 41.79 13.89
CA ARG A 507 -23.19 43.23 14.30
C ARG A 507 -22.71 44.15 13.19
N GLY A 508 -22.00 43.62 12.19
CA GLY A 508 -21.57 44.38 11.01
C GLY A 508 -22.73 44.93 10.19
N LEU A 509 -23.93 44.31 10.28
CA LEU A 509 -25.10 44.76 9.53
C LEU A 509 -25.52 46.18 9.86
N GLU A 510 -25.36 46.61 11.12
CA GLU A 510 -25.60 48.00 11.53
C GLU A 510 -24.70 49.02 10.81
N LYS A 511 -23.52 48.54 10.33
CA LYS A 511 -22.57 49.33 9.54
C LYS A 511 -22.71 49.08 8.03
N GLY A 512 -23.69 48.27 7.62
CA GLY A 512 -23.92 47.88 6.24
C GLY A 512 -22.92 46.87 5.67
N VAL A 513 -22.30 46.05 6.53
CA VAL A 513 -21.33 45.04 6.10
C VAL A 513 -21.68 43.65 6.63
N VAL A 514 -21.22 42.62 5.90
CA VAL A 514 -21.16 41.20 6.34
C VAL A 514 -19.68 40.79 6.35
N GLU A 515 -19.37 39.73 7.10
CA GLU A 515 -18.02 39.20 7.17
C GLU A 515 -17.94 37.91 6.34
N VAL A 516 -16.93 37.82 5.48
CA VAL A 516 -16.63 36.60 4.69
C VAL A 516 -15.31 36.02 5.18
N ARG A 517 -15.32 34.75 5.50
CA ARG A 517 -14.15 34.01 6.01
C ARG A 517 -13.81 32.85 5.10
N ASP A 518 -12.53 32.70 4.79
CA ASP A 518 -11.98 31.48 4.20
C ASP A 518 -11.50 30.54 5.30
N ARG A 519 -11.90 29.25 5.22
CA ARG A 519 -11.63 28.28 6.28
C ARG A 519 -10.18 27.79 6.28
N GLN A 520 -9.58 27.64 5.10
CA GLN A 520 -8.22 27.11 4.97
C GLN A 520 -7.15 28.14 5.31
N SER A 521 -7.26 29.36 4.75
CA SER A 521 -6.31 30.44 5.05
C SER A 521 -6.53 31.09 6.41
N GLY A 522 -7.76 31.00 6.94
CA GLY A 522 -8.20 31.72 8.13
C GLY A 522 -8.41 33.22 7.91
N GLU A 523 -8.31 33.69 6.65
CA GLU A 523 -8.53 35.09 6.31
C GLU A 523 -10.00 35.48 6.49
N SER A 524 -10.23 36.72 6.92
CA SER A 524 -11.54 37.30 7.15
C SER A 524 -11.58 38.75 6.64
N ARG A 525 -12.63 39.07 5.93
CA ARG A 525 -12.85 40.45 5.39
C ARG A 525 -14.28 40.91 5.57
N GLU A 526 -14.46 42.22 5.79
CA GLU A 526 -15.77 42.86 5.77
C GLU A 526 -16.12 43.23 4.32
N VAL A 527 -17.35 42.90 3.92
CA VAL A 527 -17.89 43.15 2.57
C VAL A 527 -19.16 43.98 2.69
N PRO A 528 -19.32 45.07 1.94
CA PRO A 528 -20.57 45.83 1.93
C PRO A 528 -21.76 44.94 1.54
N VAL A 529 -22.87 45.03 2.28
CA VAL A 529 -24.07 44.21 2.03
C VAL A 529 -24.56 44.32 0.59
N ALA A 530 -24.47 45.55 0.02
CA ALA A 530 -24.88 45.79 -1.36
C ALA A 530 -24.07 45.01 -2.41
N ASN A 531 -22.84 44.64 -2.09
CA ASN A 531 -21.92 43.92 -2.99
C ASN A 531 -21.70 42.47 -2.55
N ALA A 532 -22.26 42.05 -1.39
CA ALA A 532 -21.91 40.80 -0.73
C ALA A 532 -22.09 39.59 -1.67
N LEU A 533 -23.22 39.51 -2.38
CA LEU A 533 -23.47 38.41 -3.31
C LEU A 533 -22.41 38.34 -4.41
N ALA A 534 -22.10 39.48 -5.05
CA ALA A 534 -21.15 39.53 -6.16
C ALA A 534 -19.73 39.11 -5.72
N GLU A 535 -19.27 39.64 -4.57
CA GLU A 535 -17.93 39.34 -4.03
C GLU A 535 -17.82 37.90 -3.53
N ILE A 536 -18.87 37.35 -2.92
CA ILE A 536 -18.90 35.92 -2.52
C ILE A 536 -18.88 35.02 -3.76
N LEU A 537 -19.66 35.37 -4.81
CA LEU A 537 -19.66 34.59 -6.05
C LEU A 537 -18.30 34.61 -6.78
N GLU A 538 -17.57 35.72 -6.69
CA GLU A 538 -16.20 35.81 -7.22
C GLU A 538 -15.27 34.83 -6.49
N ASP A 539 -15.30 34.80 -5.15
CA ASP A 539 -14.52 33.85 -4.33
C ASP A 539 -14.89 32.39 -4.61
N LEU A 540 -16.16 32.10 -4.93
CA LEU A 540 -16.63 30.73 -5.17
C LEU A 540 -16.32 30.22 -6.59
N ARG A 541 -16.12 31.13 -7.55
CA ARG A 541 -15.87 30.81 -8.97
C ARG A 541 -14.38 30.86 -9.35
N GLY A 542 -13.55 31.51 -8.52
CA GLY A 542 -12.09 31.59 -8.68
C GLY A 542 -11.39 30.39 -8.14
#